data_7b133e65b34a8f8ae26dcb87a8727fd5
#
_entry.id   7b133e65b34a8f8ae26dcb87a8727fd5
#
_cell.length_a   1.000
_cell.length_b   1.000
_cell.length_c   1.000
_cell.angle_alpha   90.00
_cell.angle_beta   90.00
_cell.angle_gamma   90.00
#
_symmetry.space_group_name_H-M   'P 1'
#
loop_
_entity.id
_entity.type
_entity.pdbx_description
1 polymer ?
#
loop_
_entity_poly.entity_id
_entity_poly.type
_entity_poly.pdbx_seq_one_letter_code
_entity_poly.pdbx_strand_id
1 'polypeptide(L)'
;MEDVKLNAGTKEQPKKKSVFRKFLRWFVFIVLLSAAISFWWKYYFVFGEGVKSGELNYVVKKGNVFKTYEGKLIQSGFRSKTPGTISSYEFEFSVTNDSIANVLMNNSGNYFDLHYKEYKGSLPWRGFSKYIVDKIISTKPVGH
;
A
#
# COMPACT_ATOMS: atom_id res chain seq x y z
N MET A 1 82.44 9.75 29.82
CA MET A 1 81.64 10.06 28.60
C MET A 1 80.33 9.39 28.77
N GLU A 2 79.31 10.17 29.14
CA GLU A 2 78.01 9.66 29.42
C GLU A 2 77.11 9.86 28.17
N ASP A 3 76.64 8.76 27.65
CA ASP A 3 75.67 8.78 26.55
C ASP A 3 74.32 9.17 27.08
N VAL A 4 73.94 10.39 26.84
CA VAL A 4 72.52 10.88 27.06
C VAL A 4 71.59 10.26 25.99
N LYS A 5 70.88 9.20 26.31
CA LYS A 5 69.81 8.71 25.50
C LYS A 5 68.64 9.70 25.58
N LEU A 6 68.49 10.50 24.57
CA LEU A 6 67.25 11.26 24.35
C LEU A 6 66.11 10.29 24.02
N ASN A 7 65.27 10.05 25.01
CA ASN A 7 64.01 9.36 24.84
C ASN A 7 62.99 10.28 24.13
N ALA A 8 62.98 10.18 22.82
CA ALA A 8 61.93 10.86 22.04
C ALA A 8 60.57 10.21 22.34
N GLY A 9 59.86 10.80 23.29
CA GLY A 9 58.50 10.40 23.59
C GLY A 9 57.61 10.59 22.36
N THR A 10 57.30 9.49 21.70
CA THR A 10 56.29 9.44 20.67
C THR A 10 54.94 9.78 21.30
N LYS A 11 54.51 11.00 21.16
CA LYS A 11 53.16 11.41 21.53
C LYS A 11 52.20 10.67 20.60
N GLU A 12 51.62 9.58 21.07
CA GLU A 12 50.49 8.97 20.41
C GLU A 12 49.33 9.98 20.37
N GLN A 13 49.04 10.49 19.19
CA GLN A 13 47.88 11.34 18.97
C GLN A 13 46.61 10.50 19.22
N PRO A 14 45.69 10.95 20.05
CA PRO A 14 44.44 10.22 20.29
C PRO A 14 43.67 10.15 18.98
N LYS A 15 43.41 8.93 18.53
CA LYS A 15 42.61 8.61 17.35
C LYS A 15 41.21 9.24 17.51
N LYS A 16 40.92 10.36 16.83
CA LYS A 16 39.63 11.04 16.76
C LYS A 16 38.53 10.22 16.02
N LYS A 17 38.61 8.89 16.07
CA LYS A 17 37.75 7.99 15.29
C LYS A 17 36.41 7.66 15.94
N SER A 18 36.16 8.03 17.18
CA SER A 18 35.01 7.56 17.95
C SER A 18 33.75 8.41 17.75
N VAL A 19 33.86 9.75 17.69
CA VAL A 19 32.72 10.65 17.72
C VAL A 19 32.03 10.70 16.36
N PHE A 20 32.77 10.77 15.27
CA PHE A 20 32.21 10.78 13.91
C PHE A 20 31.47 9.49 13.58
N ARG A 21 32.01 8.32 13.99
CA ARG A 21 31.34 7.04 13.81
C ARG A 21 30.04 6.91 14.63
N LYS A 22 30.03 7.49 15.83
CA LYS A 22 28.82 7.54 16.66
C LYS A 22 27.78 8.47 16.01
N PHE A 23 28.19 9.64 15.56
CA PHE A 23 27.31 10.58 14.86
C PHE A 23 26.76 9.97 13.57
N LEU A 24 27.59 9.33 12.76
CA LEU A 24 27.16 8.66 11.52
C LEU A 24 26.16 7.53 11.81
N ARG A 25 26.37 6.73 12.85
CA ARG A 25 25.40 5.69 13.24
C ARG A 25 24.06 6.27 13.67
N TRP A 26 24.08 7.32 14.47
CA TRP A 26 22.86 8.02 14.88
C TRP A 26 22.13 8.66 13.68
N PHE A 27 22.87 9.25 12.77
CA PHE A 27 22.32 9.82 11.55
C PHE A 27 21.64 8.74 10.68
N VAL A 28 22.33 7.62 10.44
CA VAL A 28 21.78 6.48 9.69
C VAL A 28 20.51 5.93 10.39
N PHE A 29 20.57 5.80 11.72
CA PHE A 29 19.41 5.35 12.49
C PHE A 29 18.20 6.28 12.34
N ILE A 30 18.40 7.59 12.42
CA ILE A 30 17.33 8.58 12.24
C ILE A 30 16.75 8.52 10.82
N VAL A 31 17.60 8.39 9.80
CA VAL A 31 17.16 8.25 8.40
C VAL A 31 16.34 6.97 8.21
N LEU A 32 16.79 5.84 8.74
CA LEU A 32 16.06 4.58 8.67
C LEU A 32 14.73 4.64 9.41
N LEU A 33 14.70 5.25 10.59
CA LEU A 33 13.48 5.43 11.37
C LEU A 33 12.48 6.32 10.62
N SER A 34 12.94 7.43 10.06
CA SER A 34 12.13 8.33 9.25
C SER A 34 11.55 7.63 8.00
N ALA A 35 12.38 6.83 7.32
CA ALA A 35 11.95 6.04 6.18
C ALA A 35 10.90 4.99 6.57
N ALA A 36 11.09 4.30 7.71
CA ALA A 36 10.15 3.31 8.22
C ALA A 36 8.78 3.94 8.57
N ILE A 37 8.78 5.10 9.24
CA ILE A 37 7.55 5.84 9.56
C ILE A 37 6.85 6.28 8.29
N SER A 38 7.58 6.84 7.32
CA SER A 38 7.03 7.29 6.04
C SER A 38 6.45 6.12 5.23
N PHE A 39 7.13 4.98 5.24
CA PHE A 39 6.64 3.75 4.61
C PHE A 39 5.33 3.27 5.25
N TRP A 40 5.31 3.19 6.59
CA TRP A 40 4.11 2.78 7.30
C TRP A 40 2.94 3.73 7.01
N TRP A 41 3.18 5.03 7.06
CA TRP A 41 2.16 6.05 6.77
C TRP A 41 1.60 5.93 5.35
N LYS A 42 2.46 5.69 4.36
CA LYS A 42 2.06 5.59 2.95
C LYS A 42 1.24 4.33 2.66
N TYR A 43 1.61 3.20 3.27
CA TYR A 43 1.11 1.89 2.85
C TYR A 43 0.13 1.25 3.84
N TYR A 44 0.19 1.58 5.10
CA TYR A 44 -0.64 0.98 6.14
C TYR A 44 -1.67 1.93 6.75
N PHE A 45 -1.46 3.23 6.64
CA PHE A 45 -2.43 4.20 7.11
C PHE A 45 -3.65 4.23 6.19
N VAL A 46 -4.85 3.98 6.74
CA VAL A 46 -6.11 4.11 6.02
C VAL A 46 -6.40 5.59 5.81
N PHE A 47 -6.33 6.03 4.57
CA PHE A 47 -6.56 7.42 4.19
C PHE A 47 -8.05 7.76 4.17
N GLY A 48 -8.88 6.81 3.75
CA GLY A 48 -10.32 6.95 3.69
C GLY A 48 -11.01 5.59 3.67
N GLU A 49 -12.28 5.60 3.97
CA GLU A 49 -13.13 4.41 3.85
C GLU A 49 -14.54 4.82 3.41
N GLY A 50 -15.25 3.91 2.82
CA GLY A 50 -16.59 4.18 2.34
C GLY A 50 -17.25 2.96 1.71
N VAL A 51 -18.43 3.20 1.14
CA VAL A 51 -19.19 2.19 0.42
C VAL A 51 -19.33 2.63 -1.03
N LYS A 52 -19.10 1.70 -1.95
CA LYS A 52 -19.40 1.88 -3.36
C LYS A 52 -20.36 0.83 -3.84
N SER A 53 -21.31 1.28 -4.63
CA SER A 53 -22.38 0.48 -5.20
C SER A 53 -22.20 0.38 -6.70
N GLY A 54 -22.44 -0.80 -7.25
CA GLY A 54 -22.37 -1.01 -8.68
C GLY A 54 -22.57 -2.46 -9.08
N GLU A 55 -22.68 -2.68 -10.38
CA GLU A 55 -22.73 -4.02 -10.97
C GLU A 55 -21.31 -4.59 -11.00
N LEU A 56 -21.14 -5.80 -10.47
CA LEU A 56 -19.86 -6.49 -10.47
C LEU A 56 -19.54 -7.05 -11.85
N ASN A 57 -18.55 -6.47 -12.51
CA ASN A 57 -18.12 -6.95 -13.82
C ASN A 57 -17.35 -8.26 -13.70
N TYR A 58 -16.29 -8.27 -12.88
CA TYR A 58 -15.48 -9.47 -12.64
C TYR A 58 -14.70 -9.37 -11.34
N VAL A 59 -14.25 -10.51 -10.86
CA VAL A 59 -13.16 -10.65 -9.89
C VAL A 59 -12.24 -11.75 -10.39
N VAL A 60 -10.95 -11.48 -10.46
CA VAL A 60 -9.94 -12.43 -10.91
C VAL A 60 -8.81 -12.54 -9.90
N LYS A 61 -8.22 -13.71 -9.78
CA LYS A 61 -6.99 -13.92 -9.02
C LYS A 61 -5.81 -13.81 -9.98
N LYS A 62 -4.97 -12.79 -9.79
CA LYS A 62 -3.82 -12.53 -10.66
C LYS A 62 -2.58 -12.11 -9.88
N GLY A 63 -1.43 -12.21 -10.49
CA GLY A 63 -0.13 -11.83 -9.95
C GLY A 63 0.95 -12.82 -10.34
N ASN A 64 2.19 -12.35 -10.37
CA ASN A 64 3.35 -13.18 -10.70
C ASN A 64 3.88 -13.90 -9.46
N VAL A 65 4.40 -13.16 -8.49
CA VAL A 65 4.94 -13.68 -7.23
C VAL A 65 3.85 -13.75 -6.17
N PHE A 66 3.15 -12.62 -5.98
CA PHE A 66 2.01 -12.53 -5.06
C PHE A 66 0.72 -12.52 -5.86
N LYS A 67 -0.16 -13.49 -5.58
CA LYS A 67 -1.47 -13.56 -6.21
C LYS A 67 -2.50 -12.86 -5.35
N THR A 68 -3.16 -11.88 -5.92
CA THR A 68 -4.20 -11.06 -5.29
C THR A 68 -5.49 -11.12 -6.09
N TYR A 69 -6.60 -10.89 -5.43
CA TYR A 69 -7.90 -10.79 -6.09
C TYR A 69 -8.16 -9.37 -6.50
N GLU A 70 -8.41 -9.18 -7.79
CA GLU A 70 -8.66 -7.86 -8.40
C GLU A 70 -10.04 -7.87 -9.04
N GLY A 71 -10.85 -6.88 -8.70
CA GLY A 71 -12.21 -6.76 -9.17
C GLY A 71 -12.53 -5.39 -9.74
N LYS A 72 -13.63 -5.35 -10.48
CA LYS A 72 -14.16 -4.13 -11.09
C LYS A 72 -15.67 -4.05 -10.91
N LEU A 73 -16.14 -2.95 -10.31
CA LEU A 73 -17.54 -2.55 -10.31
C LEU A 73 -17.80 -1.51 -11.39
N ILE A 74 -18.94 -1.63 -12.03
CA ILE A 74 -19.46 -0.64 -12.97
C ILE A 74 -20.60 0.11 -12.29
N GLN A 75 -20.39 1.41 -12.08
CA GLN A 75 -21.42 2.29 -11.55
C GLN A 75 -22.24 2.84 -12.71
N SER A 76 -23.44 2.29 -12.91
CA SER A 76 -24.40 2.83 -13.87
C SER A 76 -25.18 3.99 -13.26
N GLY A 77 -25.42 5.04 -14.04
CA GLY A 77 -26.33 6.13 -13.65
C GLY A 77 -25.72 7.52 -13.46
N PHE A 78 -24.43 7.70 -13.65
CA PHE A 78 -23.89 9.05 -13.78
C PHE A 78 -24.11 9.57 -15.21
N ARG A 79 -25.13 10.40 -15.38
CA ARG A 79 -25.31 11.12 -16.64
C ARG A 79 -24.13 12.05 -16.84
N SER A 80 -23.37 11.80 -17.89
CA SER A 80 -22.41 12.78 -18.39
C SER A 80 -23.13 14.10 -18.66
N LYS A 81 -22.51 15.21 -18.30
CA LYS A 81 -23.03 16.55 -18.64
C LYS A 81 -23.03 16.82 -20.16
N THR A 82 -22.46 15.91 -20.94
CA THR A 82 -22.43 16.00 -22.40
C THR A 82 -23.54 15.11 -22.97
N PRO A 83 -24.51 15.68 -23.70
CA PRO A 83 -25.56 14.89 -24.33
C PRO A 83 -24.97 13.85 -25.29
N GLY A 84 -25.33 12.58 -25.11
CA GLY A 84 -24.96 11.48 -26.02
C GLY A 84 -23.80 10.58 -25.55
N THR A 85 -23.15 10.88 -24.44
CA THR A 85 -22.13 9.98 -23.87
C THR A 85 -22.62 9.35 -22.57
N ILE A 86 -22.75 8.02 -22.57
CA ILE A 86 -22.95 7.23 -21.36
C ILE A 86 -21.55 6.92 -20.82
N SER A 87 -21.10 7.67 -19.81
CA SER A 87 -19.89 7.31 -19.10
C SER A 87 -20.26 6.36 -17.97
N SER A 88 -19.87 5.10 -18.11
CA SER A 88 -19.86 4.17 -17.00
C SER A 88 -18.65 4.51 -16.11
N TYR A 89 -18.90 4.76 -14.84
CA TYR A 89 -17.83 4.98 -13.87
C TYR A 89 -17.34 3.62 -13.36
N GLU A 90 -16.10 3.30 -13.67
CA GLU A 90 -15.48 2.06 -13.25
C GLU A 90 -14.77 2.25 -11.90
N PHE A 91 -14.98 1.32 -10.99
CA PHE A 91 -14.29 1.25 -9.71
C PHE A 91 -13.48 -0.03 -9.64
N GLU A 92 -12.15 0.11 -9.70
CA GLU A 92 -11.21 -0.98 -9.57
C GLU A 92 -10.77 -1.14 -8.11
N PHE A 93 -10.81 -2.37 -7.61
CA PHE A 93 -10.49 -2.70 -6.23
C PHE A 93 -9.74 -4.00 -6.11
N SER A 94 -9.05 -4.18 -4.98
CA SER A 94 -8.45 -5.45 -4.60
C SER A 94 -9.16 -6.04 -3.39
N VAL A 95 -9.10 -7.36 -3.25
CA VAL A 95 -9.66 -8.09 -2.10
C VAL A 95 -8.57 -8.94 -1.47
N THR A 96 -8.41 -8.83 -0.16
CA THR A 96 -7.42 -9.62 0.60
C THR A 96 -8.01 -10.85 1.25
N ASN A 97 -9.33 -10.89 1.43
CA ASN A 97 -10.04 -12.00 2.08
C ASN A 97 -10.56 -12.98 1.03
N ASP A 98 -10.08 -14.24 1.11
CA ASP A 98 -10.47 -15.29 0.18
C ASP A 98 -11.98 -15.58 0.19
N SER A 99 -12.63 -15.51 1.35
CA SER A 99 -14.08 -15.77 1.47
C SER A 99 -14.89 -14.71 0.75
N ILE A 100 -14.53 -13.42 0.91
CA ILE A 100 -15.16 -12.31 0.21
C ILE A 100 -14.93 -12.43 -1.30
N ALA A 101 -13.69 -12.72 -1.70
CA ALA A 101 -13.35 -12.90 -3.11
C ALA A 101 -14.15 -14.03 -3.76
N ASN A 102 -14.31 -15.17 -3.10
CA ASN A 102 -15.09 -16.29 -3.60
C ASN A 102 -16.59 -15.94 -3.75
N VAL A 103 -17.18 -15.24 -2.78
CA VAL A 103 -18.56 -14.77 -2.89
C VAL A 103 -18.72 -13.86 -4.09
N LEU A 104 -17.80 -12.91 -4.29
CA LEU A 104 -17.85 -11.99 -5.43
C LEU A 104 -17.65 -12.73 -6.76
N MET A 105 -16.70 -13.66 -6.85
CA MET A 105 -16.45 -14.44 -8.07
C MET A 105 -17.66 -15.29 -8.48
N ASN A 106 -18.36 -15.90 -7.50
CA ASN A 106 -19.51 -16.75 -7.76
C ASN A 106 -20.79 -15.95 -8.12
N ASN A 107 -20.78 -14.64 -7.89
CA ASN A 107 -21.92 -13.77 -8.10
C ASN A 107 -21.59 -12.58 -9.04
N SER A 108 -20.67 -12.76 -9.97
CA SER A 108 -20.38 -11.77 -11.01
C SER A 108 -21.65 -11.45 -11.81
N GLY A 109 -21.83 -10.19 -12.18
CA GLY A 109 -23.02 -9.71 -12.85
C GLY A 109 -24.13 -9.25 -11.91
N ASN A 110 -24.03 -9.50 -10.61
CA ASN A 110 -24.95 -8.98 -9.62
C ASN A 110 -24.57 -7.57 -9.16
N TYR A 111 -25.53 -6.87 -8.58
CA TYR A 111 -25.32 -5.57 -7.98
C TYR A 111 -24.85 -5.71 -6.54
N PHE A 112 -23.78 -5.02 -6.21
CA PHE A 112 -23.16 -5.07 -4.90
C PHE A 112 -23.00 -3.69 -4.28
N ASP A 113 -23.16 -3.63 -2.96
CA ASP A 113 -22.68 -2.55 -2.12
C ASP A 113 -21.46 -3.05 -1.38
N LEU A 114 -20.27 -2.52 -1.72
CA LEU A 114 -19.00 -2.96 -1.18
C LEU A 114 -18.39 -1.89 -0.28
N HIS A 115 -18.05 -2.27 0.95
CA HIS A 115 -17.24 -1.44 1.82
C HIS A 115 -15.78 -1.56 1.44
N TYR A 116 -15.08 -0.45 1.36
CA TYR A 116 -13.67 -0.39 1.00
C TYR A 116 -12.87 0.53 1.92
N LYS A 117 -11.59 0.25 2.02
CA LYS A 117 -10.58 1.13 2.61
C LYS A 117 -9.64 1.64 1.53
N GLU A 118 -9.35 2.93 1.57
CA GLU A 118 -8.41 3.58 0.67
C GLU A 118 -7.08 3.78 1.39
N TYR A 119 -6.00 3.39 0.72
CA TYR A 119 -4.63 3.61 1.15
C TYR A 119 -3.94 4.57 0.18
N LYS A 120 -2.89 5.26 0.64
CA LYS A 120 -2.12 6.16 -0.24
C LYS A 120 -1.30 5.43 -1.30
N GLY A 121 -0.98 4.15 -1.06
CA GLY A 121 -0.24 3.31 -1.99
C GLY A 121 -0.70 1.86 -2.00
N SER A 122 -0.52 1.19 -3.14
CA SER A 122 -0.73 -0.25 -3.27
C SER A 122 0.51 -1.03 -2.82
N LEU A 123 0.31 -2.25 -2.33
CA LEU A 123 1.38 -3.18 -1.99
C LEU A 123 1.22 -4.46 -2.82
N PRO A 124 2.29 -5.00 -3.41
CA PRO A 124 2.21 -6.17 -4.30
C PRO A 124 1.53 -7.39 -3.69
N TRP A 125 1.68 -7.60 -2.38
CA TRP A 125 1.08 -8.72 -1.65
C TRP A 125 -0.34 -8.44 -1.14
N ARG A 126 -0.79 -7.18 -1.14
CA ARG A 126 -2.13 -6.78 -0.72
C ARG A 126 -3.09 -6.58 -1.88
N GLY A 127 -2.58 -6.10 -3.03
CA GLY A 127 -3.35 -5.85 -4.24
C GLY A 127 -2.75 -4.78 -5.12
N PHE A 128 -3.15 -4.78 -6.38
CA PHE A 128 -2.70 -3.76 -7.35
C PHE A 128 -3.44 -2.42 -7.16
N SER A 129 -4.66 -2.47 -6.61
CA SER A 129 -5.42 -1.27 -6.30
C SER A 129 -5.06 -0.72 -4.92
N LYS A 130 -5.17 0.60 -4.77
CA LYS A 130 -5.13 1.26 -3.45
C LYS A 130 -6.43 1.12 -2.68
N TYR A 131 -7.51 0.69 -3.34
CA TYR A 131 -8.83 0.44 -2.75
C TYR A 131 -8.94 -1.04 -2.40
N ILE A 132 -9.09 -1.34 -1.13
CA ILE A 132 -9.20 -2.71 -0.62
C ILE A 132 -10.61 -2.94 -0.11
N VAL A 133 -11.33 -3.86 -0.74
CA VAL A 133 -12.65 -4.28 -0.28
C VAL A 133 -12.48 -5.26 0.88
N ASP A 134 -13.09 -4.93 2.01
CA ASP A 134 -13.01 -5.72 3.24
C ASP A 134 -14.37 -6.28 3.70
N LYS A 135 -15.47 -5.78 3.11
CA LYS A 135 -16.81 -6.22 3.48
C LYS A 135 -17.81 -6.08 2.33
N ILE A 136 -18.70 -7.05 2.22
CA ILE A 136 -19.91 -6.97 1.39
C ILE A 136 -21.05 -6.49 2.28
N ILE A 137 -21.68 -5.37 1.93
CA ILE A 137 -22.80 -4.79 2.67
C ILE A 137 -24.10 -5.42 2.21
N SER A 138 -24.32 -5.44 0.89
CA SER A 138 -25.49 -6.06 0.31
C SER A 138 -25.22 -6.60 -1.10
N THR A 139 -26.06 -7.53 -1.52
CA THR A 139 -26.03 -8.12 -2.86
C THR A 139 -27.47 -8.14 -3.38
N LYS A 140 -27.66 -7.70 -4.60
CA LYS A 140 -28.95 -7.75 -5.28
C LYS A 140 -28.75 -8.37 -6.66
N PRO A 141 -29.57 -9.36 -7.05
CA PRO A 141 -29.54 -9.87 -8.41
C PRO A 141 -29.96 -8.72 -9.35
N VAL A 142 -29.25 -8.60 -10.48
CA VAL A 142 -29.70 -7.70 -11.56
C VAL A 142 -30.93 -8.37 -12.17
N GLY A 143 -32.10 -7.79 -11.91
CA GLY A 143 -33.35 -8.26 -12.51
C GLY A 143 -33.30 -8.09 -14.03
N HIS A 144 -33.51 -9.16 -14.73
CA HIS A 144 -33.82 -9.16 -16.15
C HIS A 144 -35.31 -8.96 -16.34
#